data_6717080e7919c2ecb224ef23cba196db
#
_entry.id   6717080e7919c2ecb224ef23cba196db
#
_cell.length_a   1.000
_cell.length_b   1.000
_cell.length_c   1.000
_cell.angle_alpha   90.00
_cell.angle_beta   90.00
_cell.angle_gamma   90.00
#
_symmetry.space_group_name_H-M   'P 1'
#
loop_
_entity.id
_entity.type
_entity.pdbx_description
1 polymer ?
#
loop_
_entity_poly.entity_id
_entity_poly.type
_entity_poly.pdbx_seq_one_letter_code
_entity_poly.pdbx_strand_id
1 'polypeptide(L)'
;MFLYLLNDNEGKAFMELAIQAMKVNGEVKDCEKAEYETYLTELNLTDYETVGISFDDAASAFRYSSVPVKRSVIIELCGILYADKEIDNNEMNWIYKLSDKFMLPRKETERLIRWSKDFSDFLEVGLMYINAKE
;
A
#
# COMPACT_ATOMS: atom_id res chain seq x y z
N MET A 1 -6.38 6.51 -3.01
CA MET A 1 -7.42 7.14 -2.17
C MET A 1 -6.83 8.17 -1.22
N PHE A 2 -5.80 7.83 -0.44
CA PHE A 2 -5.18 8.72 0.53
C PHE A 2 -3.80 9.25 0.12
N LEU A 3 -3.37 8.98 -1.10
CA LEU A 3 -2.04 9.36 -1.57
C LEU A 3 -1.88 10.87 -1.79
N TYR A 4 -2.99 11.61 -1.81
CA TYR A 4 -2.95 13.07 -1.92
C TYR A 4 -2.21 13.73 -0.75
N LEU A 5 -2.01 13.01 0.36
CA LEU A 5 -1.27 13.52 1.52
C LEU A 5 0.25 13.54 1.30
N LEU A 6 0.75 12.82 0.30
CA LEU A 6 2.18 12.65 0.07
C LEU A 6 2.72 13.76 -0.84
N ASN A 7 3.91 14.27 -0.51
CA ASN A 7 4.66 15.13 -1.45
C ASN A 7 5.35 14.26 -2.52
N ASP A 8 6.03 14.89 -3.47
CA ASP A 8 6.65 14.18 -4.59
C ASP A 8 7.68 13.15 -4.14
N ASN A 9 8.55 13.51 -3.19
CA ASN A 9 9.57 12.58 -2.69
C ASN A 9 8.94 11.39 -1.95
N GLU A 10 7.94 11.65 -1.13
CA GLU A 10 7.17 10.62 -0.44
C GLU A 10 6.43 9.73 -1.44
N GLY A 11 5.85 10.32 -2.46
CA GLY A 11 5.15 9.59 -3.52
C GLY A 11 6.08 8.64 -4.27
N LYS A 12 7.28 9.09 -4.61
CA LYS A 12 8.28 8.24 -5.27
C LYS A 12 8.70 7.07 -4.37
N ALA A 13 8.97 7.34 -3.09
CA ALA A 13 9.29 6.29 -2.13
C ALA A 13 8.13 5.31 -1.95
N PHE A 14 6.89 5.80 -1.93
CA PHE A 14 5.71 4.95 -1.90
C PHE A 14 5.67 3.99 -3.10
N MET A 15 5.97 4.49 -4.32
CA MET A 15 5.98 3.64 -5.50
C MET A 15 7.03 2.54 -5.41
N GLU A 16 8.21 2.83 -4.85
CA GLU A 16 9.23 1.81 -4.60
C GLU A 16 8.71 0.75 -3.61
N LEU A 17 8.07 1.17 -2.53
CA LEU A 17 7.46 0.24 -1.57
C LEU A 17 6.31 -0.55 -2.18
N ALA A 18 5.50 0.07 -3.03
CA ALA A 18 4.39 -0.60 -3.70
C ALA A 18 4.86 -1.77 -4.55
N ILE A 19 5.92 -1.57 -5.34
CA ILE A 19 6.53 -2.66 -6.11
C ILE A 19 7.06 -3.76 -5.21
N GLN A 20 7.70 -3.40 -4.10
CA GLN A 20 8.20 -4.39 -3.15
C GLN A 20 7.07 -5.19 -2.52
N ALA A 21 5.97 -4.53 -2.16
CA ALA A 21 4.77 -5.20 -1.64
C ALA A 21 4.22 -6.22 -2.64
N MET A 22 4.13 -5.83 -3.91
CA MET A 22 3.65 -6.71 -4.97
C MET A 22 4.54 -7.93 -5.17
N LYS A 23 5.83 -7.81 -4.87
CA LYS A 23 6.82 -8.88 -5.06
C LYS A 23 7.08 -9.75 -3.83
N VAL A 24 6.45 -9.46 -2.68
CA VAL A 24 6.73 -10.21 -1.44
C VAL A 24 6.54 -11.71 -1.63
N ASN A 25 5.53 -12.11 -2.39
CA ASN A 25 5.20 -13.52 -2.65
C ASN A 25 5.45 -13.95 -4.09
N GLY A 26 6.36 -13.29 -4.81
CA GLY A 26 6.73 -13.70 -6.15
C GLY A 26 6.56 -12.61 -7.19
N GLU A 27 5.96 -12.94 -8.34
CA GLU A 27 5.86 -12.03 -9.47
C GLU A 27 4.68 -11.06 -9.35
N VAL A 28 4.84 -9.88 -9.94
CA VAL A 28 3.77 -8.89 -10.04
C VAL A 28 2.69 -9.42 -11.00
N LYS A 29 1.45 -9.47 -10.53
CA LYS A 29 0.29 -9.90 -11.33
C LYS A 29 -0.24 -8.76 -12.19
N ASP A 30 -1.01 -9.08 -13.24
CA ASP A 30 -1.57 -8.07 -14.15
C ASP A 30 -2.50 -7.08 -13.43
N CYS A 31 -3.30 -7.55 -12.47
CA CYS A 31 -4.17 -6.67 -11.66
C CYS A 31 -3.37 -5.69 -10.82
N GLU A 32 -2.18 -6.10 -10.33
CA GLU A 32 -1.29 -5.26 -9.56
C GLU A 32 -0.62 -4.20 -10.45
N LYS A 33 -0.33 -4.53 -11.70
CA LYS A 33 0.18 -3.55 -12.68
C LYS A 33 -0.82 -2.44 -12.94
N ALA A 34 -2.11 -2.78 -13.05
CA ALA A 34 -3.17 -1.79 -13.21
C ALA A 34 -3.27 -0.85 -11.99
N GLU A 35 -3.16 -1.40 -10.78
CA GLU A 35 -3.11 -0.61 -9.55
C GLU A 35 -1.89 0.32 -9.54
N TYR A 36 -0.74 -0.17 -9.94
CA TYR A 36 0.49 0.62 -10.03
C TYR A 36 0.28 1.88 -10.88
N GLU A 37 -0.31 1.72 -12.06
CA GLU A 37 -0.62 2.85 -12.95
C GLU A 37 -1.61 3.82 -12.30
N THR A 38 -2.59 3.31 -11.59
CA THR A 38 -3.58 4.14 -10.86
C THR A 38 -2.88 4.98 -9.78
N TYR A 39 -1.94 4.42 -9.04
CA TYR A 39 -1.18 5.15 -8.03
C TYR A 39 -0.31 6.25 -8.65
N LEU A 40 0.36 5.97 -9.75
CA LEU A 40 1.14 6.99 -10.46
C LEU A 40 0.27 8.17 -10.88
N THR A 41 -0.94 7.89 -11.35
CA THR A 41 -1.90 8.94 -11.74
C THR A 41 -2.35 9.74 -10.52
N GLU A 42 -2.70 9.07 -9.44
CA GLU A 42 -3.15 9.73 -8.20
C GLU A 42 -2.06 10.63 -7.61
N LEU A 43 -0.80 10.19 -7.69
CA LEU A 43 0.36 10.94 -7.20
C LEU A 43 0.83 12.02 -8.17
N ASN A 44 0.27 12.08 -9.38
CA ASN A 44 0.72 12.96 -10.44
C ASN A 44 2.21 12.72 -10.81
N LEU A 45 2.59 11.45 -10.83
CA LEU A 45 3.94 10.98 -11.14
C LEU A 45 3.94 10.03 -12.34
N THR A 46 3.15 10.36 -13.39
CA THR A 46 2.94 9.47 -14.53
C THR A 46 4.22 9.12 -15.29
N ASP A 47 5.24 9.98 -15.21
CA ASP A 47 6.53 9.75 -15.89
C ASP A 47 7.56 9.09 -14.97
N TYR A 48 7.19 8.78 -13.73
CA TYR A 48 8.13 8.17 -12.79
C TYR A 48 8.26 6.67 -13.05
N GLU A 49 9.49 6.21 -13.13
CA GLU A 49 9.81 4.79 -13.15
C GLU A 49 10.58 4.42 -11.88
N THR A 50 10.19 3.31 -11.23
CA THR A 50 10.89 2.82 -10.05
C THR A 50 12.32 2.43 -10.41
N VAL A 51 13.25 2.78 -9.52
CA VAL A 51 14.67 2.55 -9.73
C VAL A 51 15.23 1.37 -8.93
N GLY A 52 14.39 0.76 -8.10
CA GLY A 52 14.78 -0.43 -7.34
C GLY A 52 15.59 -0.13 -6.08
N ILE A 53 15.29 0.96 -5.37
CA ILE A 53 15.96 1.25 -4.11
C ILE A 53 15.59 0.19 -3.06
N SER A 54 16.46 0.05 -2.04
CA SER A 54 16.23 -0.93 -0.98
C SER A 54 14.99 -0.59 -0.15
N PHE A 55 14.47 -1.61 0.55
CA PHE A 55 13.39 -1.42 1.53
C PHE A 55 13.79 -0.37 2.58
N ASP A 56 15.00 -0.46 3.10
CA ASP A 56 15.46 0.47 4.13
C ASP A 56 15.55 1.91 3.60
N ASP A 57 16.02 2.10 2.39
CA ASP A 57 16.09 3.42 1.77
C ASP A 57 14.71 4.00 1.50
N ALA A 58 13.79 3.19 0.98
CA ALA A 58 12.41 3.62 0.74
C ALA A 58 11.72 3.98 2.06
N ALA A 59 11.88 3.17 3.10
CA ALA A 59 11.30 3.45 4.42
C ALA A 59 11.91 4.72 5.03
N SER A 60 13.21 4.93 4.86
CA SER A 60 13.93 6.09 5.41
C SER A 60 13.44 7.41 4.81
N ALA A 61 12.90 7.38 3.59
CA ALA A 61 12.35 8.58 2.96
C ALA A 61 11.18 9.18 3.76
N PHE A 62 10.55 8.40 4.62
CA PHE A 62 9.44 8.84 5.48
C PHE A 62 9.87 9.22 6.89
N ARG A 63 11.19 9.27 7.16
CA ARG A 63 11.72 9.55 8.50
C ARG A 63 11.12 10.82 9.13
N TYR A 64 10.98 11.88 8.34
CA TYR A 64 10.46 13.16 8.81
C TYR A 64 9.02 13.42 8.36
N SER A 65 8.37 12.42 7.81
CA SER A 65 6.98 12.54 7.39
C SER A 65 6.05 12.65 8.60
N SER A 66 4.92 13.32 8.40
CA SER A 66 3.88 13.40 9.43
C SER A 66 3.28 12.02 9.71
N VAL A 67 2.69 11.86 10.89
CA VAL A 67 2.01 10.62 11.25
C VAL A 67 0.85 10.30 10.28
N PRO A 68 0.00 11.27 9.88
CA PRO A 68 -1.01 10.99 8.86
C PRO A 68 -0.45 10.44 7.54
N VAL A 69 0.68 10.95 7.07
CA VAL A 69 1.34 10.42 5.86
C VAL A 69 1.75 8.97 6.07
N LYS A 70 2.42 8.66 7.18
CA LYS A 70 2.85 7.29 7.49
C LYS A 70 1.66 6.32 7.56
N ARG A 71 0.57 6.73 8.20
CA ARG A 71 -0.65 5.93 8.29
C ARG A 71 -1.26 5.68 6.91
N SER A 72 -1.31 6.72 6.06
CA SER A 72 -1.85 6.58 4.71
C SER A 72 -1.04 5.59 3.88
N VAL A 73 0.28 5.61 4.01
CA VAL A 73 1.16 4.66 3.31
C VAL A 73 0.87 3.22 3.74
N ILE A 74 0.73 2.97 5.03
CA ILE A 74 0.40 1.63 5.55
C ILE A 74 -0.96 1.17 4.99
N ILE A 75 -1.98 2.02 5.04
CA ILE A 75 -3.31 1.69 4.52
C ILE A 75 -3.26 1.34 3.04
N GLU A 76 -2.58 2.15 2.24
CA GLU A 76 -2.51 1.93 0.79
C GLU A 76 -1.74 0.64 0.44
N LEU A 77 -0.66 0.36 1.16
CA LEU A 77 0.10 -0.88 0.95
C LEU A 77 -0.70 -2.11 1.37
N CYS A 78 -1.47 -2.00 2.46
CA CYS A 78 -2.41 -3.07 2.85
C CYS A 78 -3.43 -3.34 1.75
N GLY A 79 -3.92 -2.29 1.08
CA GLY A 79 -4.83 -2.44 -0.05
C GLY A 79 -4.23 -3.27 -1.17
N ILE A 80 -2.95 -3.07 -1.47
CA ILE A 80 -2.21 -3.89 -2.45
C ILE A 80 -2.17 -5.34 -2.00
N LEU A 81 -1.81 -5.58 -0.74
CA LEU A 81 -1.67 -6.94 -0.21
C LEU A 81 -3.01 -7.67 -0.13
N TYR A 82 -4.11 -6.96 0.13
CA TYR A 82 -5.46 -7.54 0.16
C TYR A 82 -6.09 -7.73 -1.22
N ALA A 83 -5.41 -7.34 -2.30
CA ALA A 83 -5.92 -7.55 -3.66
C ALA A 83 -6.24 -9.02 -3.94
N ASP A 84 -5.53 -9.96 -3.29
CA ASP A 84 -5.76 -11.40 -3.35
C ASP A 84 -6.71 -11.90 -2.24
N LYS A 85 -7.37 -11.00 -1.51
CA LYS A 85 -8.36 -11.28 -0.45
C LYS A 85 -7.79 -11.79 0.88
N GLU A 86 -6.53 -12.18 0.94
CA GLU A 86 -5.87 -12.62 2.16
C GLU A 86 -4.45 -12.08 2.22
N ILE A 87 -4.03 -11.67 3.39
CA ILE A 87 -2.63 -11.34 3.66
C ILE A 87 -1.99 -12.56 4.35
N ASP A 88 -0.98 -13.15 3.72
CA ASP A 88 -0.27 -14.26 4.34
C ASP A 88 0.76 -13.78 5.38
N ASN A 89 1.44 -14.74 6.03
CA ASN A 89 2.40 -14.40 7.08
C ASN A 89 3.60 -13.60 6.57
N ASN A 90 4.07 -13.85 5.36
CA ASN A 90 5.19 -13.09 4.79
C ASN A 90 4.81 -11.65 4.54
N GLU A 91 3.62 -11.42 4.00
CA GLU A 91 3.07 -10.09 3.74
C GLU A 91 2.81 -9.34 5.05
N MET A 92 2.24 -10.03 6.04
CA MET A 92 2.00 -9.45 7.36
C MET A 92 3.31 -9.02 8.03
N ASN A 93 4.32 -9.88 7.98
CA ASN A 93 5.65 -9.56 8.51
C ASN A 93 6.27 -8.36 7.81
N TRP A 94 6.10 -8.24 6.51
CA TRP A 94 6.59 -7.11 5.71
C TRP A 94 5.95 -5.80 6.18
N ILE A 95 4.63 -5.79 6.36
CA ILE A 95 3.90 -4.59 6.84
C ILE A 95 4.36 -4.21 8.26
N TYR A 96 4.49 -5.17 9.16
CA TYR A 96 4.96 -4.88 10.52
C TYR A 96 6.39 -4.35 10.53
N LYS A 97 7.25 -4.87 9.69
CA LYS A 97 8.61 -4.39 9.55
C LYS A 97 8.64 -2.93 9.08
N LEU A 98 7.81 -2.59 8.10
CA LEU A 98 7.68 -1.21 7.61
C LEU A 98 7.12 -0.30 8.71
N SER A 99 6.08 -0.73 9.40
CA SER A 99 5.48 0.02 10.50
C SER A 99 6.49 0.30 11.61
N ASP A 100 7.34 -0.67 11.94
CA ASP A 100 8.42 -0.48 12.91
C ASP A 100 9.42 0.59 12.43
N LYS A 101 9.77 0.57 11.15
CA LYS A 101 10.62 1.61 10.54
C LYS A 101 9.97 2.99 10.62
N PHE A 102 8.65 3.05 10.52
CA PHE A 102 7.88 4.30 10.65
C PHE A 102 7.68 4.71 12.11
N MET A 103 8.09 3.88 13.07
CA MET A 103 7.91 4.11 14.50
C MET A 103 6.43 4.21 14.90
N LEU A 104 5.55 3.50 14.21
CA LEU A 104 4.14 3.42 14.56
C LEU A 104 3.94 2.34 15.61
N PRO A 105 3.14 2.60 16.68
CA PRO A 105 2.82 1.57 17.65
C PRO A 105 2.14 0.37 17.02
N ARG A 106 2.46 -0.83 17.48
CA ARG A 106 1.93 -2.07 16.90
C ARG A 106 0.40 -2.12 16.93
N LYS A 107 -0.21 -1.66 18.01
CA LYS A 107 -1.67 -1.61 18.12
C LYS A 107 -2.31 -0.73 17.06
N GLU A 108 -1.65 0.38 16.74
CA GLU A 108 -2.11 1.28 15.69
C GLU A 108 -2.03 0.60 14.33
N THR A 109 -0.91 -0.07 14.05
CA THR A 109 -0.73 -0.82 12.80
C THR A 109 -1.80 -1.91 12.66
N GLU A 110 -2.10 -2.63 13.73
CA GLU A 110 -3.18 -3.64 13.73
C GLU A 110 -4.53 -3.03 13.36
N ARG A 111 -4.83 -1.84 13.86
CA ARG A 111 -6.08 -1.12 13.50
C ARG A 111 -6.12 -0.74 12.04
N LEU A 112 -4.99 -0.27 11.49
CA LEU A 112 -4.90 0.12 10.07
C LEU A 112 -5.08 -1.10 9.17
N ILE A 113 -4.46 -2.23 9.53
CA ILE A 113 -4.61 -3.50 8.81
C ILE A 113 -6.06 -3.94 8.83
N ARG A 114 -6.69 -3.92 10.00
CA ARG A 114 -8.10 -4.31 10.15
C ARG A 114 -9.01 -3.41 9.31
N TRP A 115 -8.79 -2.10 9.38
CA TRP A 115 -9.60 -1.17 8.59
C TRP A 115 -9.46 -1.46 7.09
N SER A 116 -8.25 -1.73 6.62
CA SER A 116 -7.99 -2.04 5.21
C SER A 116 -8.72 -3.33 4.78
N LYS A 117 -8.71 -4.34 5.65
CA LYS A 117 -9.44 -5.58 5.40
C LYS A 117 -10.94 -5.34 5.33
N ASP A 118 -11.49 -4.62 6.30
CA ASP A 118 -12.92 -4.32 6.35
C ASP A 118 -13.35 -3.53 5.11
N PHE A 119 -12.56 -2.53 4.71
CA PHE A 119 -12.83 -1.75 3.50
C PHE A 119 -12.81 -2.64 2.25
N SER A 120 -11.83 -3.52 2.13
CA SER A 120 -11.74 -4.46 1.00
C SER A 120 -12.97 -5.36 0.94
N ASP A 121 -13.43 -5.86 2.09
CA ASP A 121 -14.64 -6.69 2.17
C ASP A 121 -15.89 -5.90 1.78
N PHE A 122 -16.03 -4.66 2.24
CA PHE A 122 -17.15 -3.80 1.86
C PHE A 122 -17.16 -3.50 0.37
N LEU A 123 -16.01 -3.21 -0.19
CA LEU A 123 -15.89 -2.95 -1.63
C LEU A 123 -16.32 -4.17 -2.43
N GLU A 124 -15.88 -5.36 -2.03
CA GLU A 124 -16.27 -6.62 -2.67
C GLU A 124 -17.77 -6.82 -2.63
N VAL A 125 -18.40 -6.61 -1.46
CA VAL A 125 -19.85 -6.71 -1.31
C VAL A 125 -20.56 -5.72 -2.22
N GLY A 126 -20.07 -4.48 -2.27
CA GLY A 126 -20.63 -3.47 -3.18
C GLY A 126 -20.60 -3.91 -4.65
N LEU A 127 -19.46 -4.45 -5.07
CA LEU A 127 -19.30 -4.96 -6.44
C LEU A 127 -20.24 -6.15 -6.72
N MET A 128 -20.45 -7.00 -5.74
CA MET A 128 -21.40 -8.11 -5.84
C MET A 128 -22.81 -7.60 -6.08
N TYR A 129 -23.24 -6.55 -5.36
CA TYR A 129 -24.55 -5.93 -5.57
C TYR A 129 -24.69 -5.34 -6.97
N ILE A 130 -23.67 -4.63 -7.44
CA ILE A 130 -23.70 -4.01 -8.77
C ILE A 130 -23.78 -5.05 -9.88
N ASN A 131 -23.09 -6.16 -9.71
CA ASN A 131 -22.98 -7.21 -10.72
C ASN A 131 -23.99 -8.34 -10.54
N ALA A 132 -24.87 -8.25 -9.55
CA ALA A 132 -25.88 -9.29 -9.29
C ALA A 132 -26.85 -9.39 -10.48
N LYS A 133 -27.16 -10.63 -10.87
CA LYS A 133 -28.20 -10.89 -11.87
C LYS A 133 -29.56 -10.88 -11.19
N GLU A 134 -30.51 -10.22 -11.82
CA GLU A 134 -31.91 -10.24 -11.39
C GLU A 134 -32.61 -11.57 -11.71
#